data_36fe50e48b3224b144cf7a032b90a0f0
#
_entry.id   36fe50e48b3224b144cf7a032b90a0f0
#
_cell.length_a   1.000
_cell.length_b   1.000
_cell.length_c   1.000
_cell.angle_alpha   90.00
_cell.angle_beta   90.00
_cell.angle_gamma   90.00
#
_symmetry.space_group_name_H-M   'P 1'
#
loop_
_entity.id
_entity.type
_entity.pdbx_description
1 polymer ?
#
loop_
_entity_poly.entity_id
_entity_poly.type
_entity_poly.pdbx_seq_one_letter_code
_entity_poly.pdbx_strand_id
1 'polypeptide(L)'
;MIHLIASDIDGTLLQGGQTRLDPALFDVIERLEQHGIRFAAASGRQYTNLRRLFAPVADKIDYICENGSLVISDGSVLYKR
;
A
#
# COMPACT_ATOMS: atom_id res chain seq x y z
N MET A 1 -7.03 19.42 -3.51
CA MET A 1 -5.65 18.94 -3.79
C MET A 1 -5.49 17.52 -3.28
N ILE A 2 -4.99 16.63 -4.12
CA ILE A 2 -4.75 15.24 -3.74
C ILE A 2 -3.35 15.14 -3.15
N HIS A 3 -3.27 14.58 -1.95
CA HIS A 3 -2.00 14.29 -1.31
C HIS A 3 -1.78 12.79 -1.32
N LEU A 4 -0.57 12.39 -1.66
CA LEU A 4 -0.19 11.00 -1.73
C LEU A 4 1.07 10.76 -0.91
N ILE A 5 1.04 9.74 -0.06
CA ILE A 5 2.22 9.28 0.66
C ILE A 5 2.50 7.86 0.20
N ALA A 6 3.67 7.65 -0.39
CA ALA A 6 4.11 6.32 -0.81
C ALA A 6 5.20 5.84 0.15
N SER A 7 5.15 4.57 0.52
CA SER A 7 6.13 3.98 1.41
C SER A 7 6.57 2.62 0.91
N ASP A 8 7.87 2.37 1.01
CA ASP A 8 8.42 1.03 0.81
C ASP A 8 7.93 0.10 1.93
N ILE A 9 7.79 -1.15 1.61
CA ILE A 9 7.26 -2.15 2.55
C ILE A 9 8.40 -2.95 3.17
N ASP A 10 9.14 -3.68 2.36
CA ASP A 10 10.18 -4.59 2.87
C ASP A 10 11.38 -3.79 3.37
N GLY A 11 11.78 -4.05 4.61
CA GLY A 11 12.88 -3.34 5.26
C GLY A 11 12.48 -2.01 5.89
N THR A 12 11.25 -1.55 5.68
CA THR A 12 10.73 -0.29 6.23
C THR A 12 9.54 -0.55 7.14
N LEU A 13 8.40 -0.93 6.57
CA LEU A 13 7.19 -1.24 7.34
C LEU A 13 7.15 -2.70 7.78
N LEU A 14 7.86 -3.57 7.08
CA LEU A 14 7.94 -4.99 7.37
C LEU A 14 9.41 -5.36 7.49
N GLN A 15 9.85 -5.61 8.73
CA GLN A 15 11.24 -5.95 9.01
C GLN A 15 11.53 -7.43 8.73
N GLY A 16 12.80 -7.76 8.60
CA GLY A 16 13.20 -9.13 8.30
C GLY A 16 12.60 -10.14 9.27
N GLY A 17 12.02 -11.21 8.73
CA GLY A 17 11.38 -12.25 9.53
C GLY A 17 9.93 -12.00 9.88
N GLN A 18 9.45 -10.78 9.73
CA GLN A 18 8.04 -10.46 9.98
C GLN A 18 7.17 -10.87 8.81
N THR A 19 5.97 -11.39 9.10
CA THR A 19 5.00 -11.79 8.08
C THR A 19 3.74 -10.94 8.12
N ARG A 20 3.61 -10.06 9.10
CA ARG A 20 2.44 -9.18 9.28
C ARG A 20 2.89 -7.77 9.58
N LEU A 21 2.09 -6.82 9.11
CA LEU A 21 2.28 -5.41 9.44
C LEU A 21 1.74 -5.13 10.84
N ASP A 22 2.28 -4.10 11.49
CA ASP A 22 1.77 -3.63 12.77
C ASP A 22 0.35 -3.09 12.56
N PRO A 23 -0.65 -3.57 13.32
CA PRO A 23 -2.03 -3.08 13.19
C PRO A 23 -2.18 -1.57 13.36
N ALA A 24 -1.28 -0.92 14.10
CA ALA A 24 -1.30 0.54 14.26
C ALA A 24 -1.14 1.25 12.92
N LEU A 25 -0.47 0.63 11.95
CA LEU A 25 -0.32 1.21 10.61
C LEU A 25 -1.67 1.36 9.92
N PHE A 26 -2.58 0.41 10.10
CA PHE A 26 -3.90 0.48 9.47
C PHE A 26 -4.72 1.64 10.02
N ASP A 27 -4.59 1.94 11.32
CA ASP A 27 -5.24 3.09 11.93
C ASP A 27 -4.69 4.39 11.36
N VAL A 28 -3.38 4.48 11.17
CA VAL A 28 -2.75 5.64 10.54
C VAL A 28 -3.26 5.84 9.12
N ILE A 29 -3.33 4.76 8.35
CA ILE A 29 -3.82 4.82 6.95
C ILE A 29 -5.27 5.33 6.92
N GLU A 30 -6.13 4.85 7.81
CA GLU A 30 -7.52 5.31 7.87
C GLU A 30 -7.62 6.79 8.23
N ARG A 31 -6.77 7.27 9.14
CA ARG A 31 -6.72 8.68 9.49
C ARG A 31 -6.26 9.52 8.31
N LEU A 32 -5.26 9.06 7.56
CA LEU A 32 -4.81 9.75 6.36
C LEU A 32 -5.95 9.88 5.35
N GLU A 33 -6.68 8.80 5.12
CA GLU A 33 -7.82 8.81 4.21
C GLU A 33 -8.87 9.83 4.63
N GLN A 34 -9.18 9.90 5.94
CA GLN A 34 -10.14 10.86 6.47
C GLN A 34 -9.71 12.31 6.22
N HIS A 35 -8.41 12.56 6.06
CA HIS A 35 -7.86 13.88 5.77
C HIS A 35 -7.57 14.10 4.28
N GLY A 36 -8.08 13.22 3.43
CA GLY A 36 -7.90 13.35 1.98
C GLY A 36 -6.51 12.97 1.49
N ILE A 37 -5.76 12.19 2.28
CA ILE A 37 -4.42 11.76 1.92
C ILE A 37 -4.45 10.27 1.59
N ARG A 38 -3.99 9.92 0.38
CA ARG A 38 -3.91 8.53 -0.06
C ARG A 38 -2.56 7.94 0.36
N PHE A 39 -2.60 6.70 0.81
CA PHE A 39 -1.39 5.92 1.07
C PHE A 39 -1.16 4.96 -0.08
N ALA A 40 0.09 4.83 -0.53
CA ALA A 40 0.46 3.87 -1.55
C ALA A 40 1.54 2.92 -1.02
N ALA A 41 1.28 1.64 -1.17
CA ALA A 41 2.26 0.60 -0.84
C ALA A 41 3.15 0.37 -2.06
N ALA A 42 4.46 0.58 -1.92
CA ALA A 42 5.44 0.40 -2.98
C ALA A 42 6.33 -0.80 -2.68
N SER A 43 6.36 -1.78 -3.58
CA SER A 43 7.09 -3.02 -3.34
C SER A 43 7.38 -3.77 -4.64
N GLY A 44 8.38 -4.66 -4.58
CA GLY A 44 8.60 -5.64 -5.64
C GLY A 44 7.60 -6.79 -5.63
N ARG A 45 6.77 -6.86 -4.57
CA ARG A 45 5.79 -7.94 -4.43
C ARG A 45 4.67 -7.82 -5.44
N GLN A 46 4.00 -8.94 -5.71
CA GLN A 46 2.82 -8.96 -6.56
C GLN A 46 1.62 -8.34 -5.84
N TYR A 47 0.68 -7.82 -6.62
CA TYR A 47 -0.52 -7.16 -6.13
C TYR A 47 -1.31 -8.01 -5.13
N THR A 48 -1.55 -9.29 -5.45
CA THR A 48 -2.31 -10.18 -4.58
C THR A 48 -1.65 -10.36 -3.22
N ASN A 49 -0.32 -10.38 -3.18
CA ASN A 49 0.42 -10.48 -1.94
C ASN A 49 0.26 -9.22 -1.10
N LEU A 50 0.37 -8.03 -1.73
CA LEU A 50 0.20 -6.76 -1.04
C LEU A 50 -1.23 -6.59 -0.53
N ARG A 51 -2.25 -6.96 -1.30
CA ARG A 51 -3.64 -6.89 -0.84
C ARG A 51 -3.85 -7.74 0.41
N ARG A 52 -3.24 -8.89 0.48
CA ARG A 52 -3.34 -9.77 1.64
C ARG A 52 -2.67 -9.15 2.86
N LEU A 53 -1.49 -8.55 2.64
CA LEU A 53 -0.73 -7.90 3.70
C LEU A 53 -1.49 -6.71 4.30
N PHE A 54 -2.19 -5.95 3.46
CA PHE A 54 -2.97 -4.76 3.86
C PHE A 54 -4.46 -5.06 3.97
N ALA A 55 -4.86 -6.30 4.23
CA ALA A 55 -6.25 -6.74 4.18
C ALA A 55 -7.27 -5.79 4.85
N PRO A 56 -7.02 -5.27 6.07
CA PRO A 56 -8.00 -4.37 6.72
C PRO A 56 -8.24 -3.06 5.98
N VAL A 57 -7.30 -2.62 5.15
CA VAL A 57 -7.39 -1.34 4.43
C VAL A 57 -7.17 -1.54 2.92
N ALA A 58 -7.32 -2.77 2.44
CA ALA A 58 -6.94 -3.13 1.07
C ALA A 58 -7.61 -2.27 0.00
N ASP A 59 -8.85 -1.85 0.21
CA ASP A 59 -9.60 -1.05 -0.76
C ASP A 59 -9.42 0.46 -0.54
N LYS A 60 -8.65 0.86 0.47
CA LYS A 60 -8.44 2.25 0.84
C LYS A 60 -7.08 2.79 0.45
N ILE A 61 -6.21 1.96 -0.11
CA ILE A 61 -4.86 2.35 -0.49
C ILE A 61 -4.60 2.08 -1.96
N ASP A 62 -3.55 2.71 -2.46
CA ASP A 62 -3.05 2.47 -3.80
C ASP A 62 -1.85 1.51 -3.74
N TYR A 63 -1.51 0.90 -4.86
CA TYR A 63 -0.45 -0.09 -4.93
C TYR A 63 0.50 0.23 -6.08
N ILE A 64 1.79 0.24 -5.77
CA ILE A 64 2.87 0.33 -6.75
C ILE A 64 3.64 -0.97 -6.61
N CYS A 65 3.32 -1.94 -7.41
CA CYS A 65 3.82 -3.31 -7.25
C CYS A 65 4.74 -3.72 -8.39
N GLU A 66 5.39 -4.85 -8.19
CA GLU A 66 6.30 -5.44 -9.18
C GLU A 66 7.34 -4.42 -9.65
N ASN A 67 7.92 -3.70 -8.68
CA ASN A 67 8.95 -2.66 -8.92
C ASN A 67 8.50 -1.56 -9.87
N GLY A 68 7.22 -1.17 -9.75
CA GLY A 68 6.67 -0.07 -10.55
C GLY A 68 6.09 -0.48 -11.88
N SER A 69 6.12 -1.77 -12.22
CA SER A 69 5.55 -2.23 -13.48
C SER A 69 4.02 -2.34 -13.45
N LEU A 70 3.42 -2.23 -12.25
CA LEU A 70 1.97 -2.28 -12.09
C LEU A 70 1.54 -1.27 -11.03
N VAL A 71 0.70 -0.31 -11.42
CA VAL A 71 0.14 0.70 -10.51
C VAL A 71 -1.36 0.56 -10.48
N ILE A 72 -1.91 0.39 -9.28
CA ILE A 72 -3.35 0.19 -9.09
C ILE A 72 -3.87 1.22 -8.10
N SER A 73 -4.95 1.91 -8.47
CA SER A 73 -5.64 2.86 -7.60
C SER A 73 -7.14 2.62 -7.66
N ASP A 74 -7.79 2.58 -6.50
CA ASP A 74 -9.23 2.30 -6.38
C ASP A 74 -9.65 1.03 -7.14
N GLY A 75 -8.80 0.00 -7.11
CA GLY A 75 -9.06 -1.25 -7.79
C GLY A 75 -8.88 -1.23 -9.30
N SER A 76 -8.50 -0.08 -9.87
CA SER A 76 -8.29 0.09 -11.30
C SER A 76 -6.82 0.16 -11.63
N VAL A 77 -6.42 -0.54 -12.69
CA VAL A 77 -5.03 -0.50 -13.17
C VAL A 77 -4.80 0.85 -13.86
N LEU A 78 -3.87 1.65 -13.32
CA LEU A 78 -3.48 2.92 -13.92
C LEU A 78 -2.30 2.77 -14.87
N TYR A 79 -1.42 1.81 -14.61
CA TYR A 79 -0.20 1.62 -15.37
C TYR A 79 0.18 0.15 -15.32
N LYS A 80 0.57 -0.39 -16.44
CA LYS A 80 1.07 -1.75 -16.56
C LYS A 80 2.13 -1.79 -17.65
N ARG A 81 3.26 -2.35 -17.29
CA ARG A 81 4.37 -2.49 -18.23
C ARG A 81 4.42 -3.89 -18.80
#